data_a5e82e043083232b6f732908f49e8b56
#
_entry.id   a5e82e043083232b6f732908f49e8b56
#
_cell.length_a   1.000
_cell.length_b   1.000
_cell.length_c   1.000
_cell.angle_alpha   90.00
_cell.angle_beta   90.00
_cell.angle_gamma   90.00
#
_symmetry.space_group_name_H-M   'P 1'
#
loop_
_entity.id
_entity.type
_entity.pdbx_description
1 polymer ?
#
loop_
_entity_poly.entity_id
_entity_poly.type
_entity_poly.pdbx_seq_one_letter_code
_entity_poly.pdbx_strand_id
1 'polypeptide(L)'
;MPAKYKLNDEQFFLLTYPTTPADFDGSGIVAILERLGCSYRVGRELHQDGKPHFHAMCCFDEPYSDGDARRTFTVGTRVPNIRVRRTRPERGWDYVGKHAGTKEGHYIVGEK
;
A
#
# COMPACT_ATOMS: atom_id res chain seq x y z
N MET A 1 -8.23 18.81 15.13
CA MET A 1 -7.84 18.25 13.80
C MET A 1 -6.61 17.39 13.95
N PRO A 2 -6.63 16.16 13.48
CA PRO A 2 -5.41 15.37 13.48
C PRO A 2 -4.36 16.00 12.58
N ALA A 3 -3.10 15.86 12.96
CA ALA A 3 -2.00 16.34 12.15
C ALA A 3 -1.95 15.57 10.82
N LYS A 4 -1.56 16.26 9.76
CA LYS A 4 -1.35 15.62 8.45
C LYS A 4 -0.10 14.75 8.51
N TYR A 5 -0.14 13.61 7.85
CA TYR A 5 1.03 12.75 7.70
C TYR A 5 1.84 13.24 6.50
N LYS A 6 3.06 13.67 6.76
CA LYS A 6 3.93 14.21 5.71
C LYS A 6 5.01 13.23 5.35
N LEU A 7 5.26 13.08 4.04
CA LEU A 7 6.44 12.41 3.52
C LEU A 7 7.42 13.50 3.08
N ASN A 8 8.66 13.40 3.54
CA ASN A 8 9.70 14.37 3.22
C ASN A 8 10.89 13.64 2.59
N ASP A 9 10.97 13.69 1.26
CA ASP A 9 12.07 13.08 0.50
C ASP A 9 12.23 11.59 0.80
N GLU A 10 11.14 10.84 0.72
CA GLU A 10 11.14 9.40 0.97
C GLU A 10 11.00 8.63 -0.35
N GLN A 11 11.78 7.58 -0.51
CA GLN A 11 11.72 6.76 -1.72
C GLN A 11 10.94 5.46 -1.51
N PHE A 12 10.91 4.93 -0.29
CA PHE A 12 10.34 3.60 -0.02
C PHE A 12 9.40 3.66 1.16
N PHE A 13 8.15 3.28 0.96
CA PHE A 13 7.20 3.22 2.06
C PHE A 13 6.12 2.18 1.80
N LEU A 14 5.57 1.67 2.91
CA LEU A 14 4.53 0.66 2.91
C LEU A 14 3.20 1.29 3.28
N LEU A 15 2.18 1.01 2.47
CA LEU A 15 0.79 1.38 2.76
C LEU A 15 0.07 0.16 3.28
N THR A 16 -0.74 0.32 4.32
CA THR A 16 -1.59 -0.74 4.83
C THR A 16 -3.02 -0.23 4.90
N TYR A 17 -3.93 -0.92 4.23
CA TYR A 17 -5.36 -0.67 4.27
C TYR A 17 -5.99 -1.77 5.11
N PRO A 18 -6.13 -1.54 6.44
CA PRO A 18 -6.64 -2.57 7.34
C PRO A 18 -8.15 -2.72 7.13
N THR A 19 -8.67 -3.89 7.14
CA THR A 19 -10.10 -4.19 7.02
C THR A 19 -10.82 -3.34 5.98
N THR A 20 -11.05 -3.91 4.83
CA THR A 20 -11.74 -3.22 3.72
C THR A 20 -13.10 -3.88 3.45
N PRO A 21 -14.06 -3.13 2.85
CA PRO A 21 -15.35 -3.72 2.46
C PRO A 21 -15.17 -4.80 1.38
N ALA A 22 -16.19 -5.65 1.24
CA ALA A 22 -16.15 -6.76 0.29
C ALA A 22 -15.96 -6.31 -1.16
N ASP A 23 -16.46 -5.12 -1.51
CA ASP A 23 -16.37 -4.57 -2.86
C ASP A 23 -15.06 -3.79 -3.11
N PHE A 24 -14.19 -3.71 -2.11
CA PHE A 24 -12.87 -3.08 -2.26
C PHE A 24 -11.91 -4.12 -2.83
N ASP A 25 -11.46 -3.91 -4.06
CA ASP A 25 -10.63 -4.89 -4.79
C ASP A 25 -9.16 -4.50 -4.96
N GLY A 26 -8.78 -3.33 -4.44
CA GLY A 26 -7.40 -2.85 -4.55
C GLY A 26 -7.08 -2.10 -5.84
N SER A 27 -8.00 -2.08 -6.81
CA SER A 27 -7.74 -1.39 -8.08
C SER A 27 -7.50 0.11 -7.89
N GLY A 28 -8.17 0.73 -6.91
CA GLY A 28 -7.97 2.14 -6.60
C GLY A 28 -6.56 2.42 -6.08
N ILE A 29 -5.98 1.47 -5.35
CA ILE A 29 -4.58 1.59 -4.89
C ILE A 29 -3.65 1.59 -6.10
N VAL A 30 -3.82 0.61 -6.99
CA VAL A 30 -3.01 0.50 -8.21
C VAL A 30 -3.12 1.76 -9.05
N ALA A 31 -4.33 2.30 -9.20
CA ALA A 31 -4.56 3.50 -10.00
C ALA A 31 -3.77 4.71 -9.47
N ILE A 32 -3.73 4.88 -8.14
CA ILE A 32 -2.95 5.97 -7.53
C ILE A 32 -1.47 5.78 -7.81
N LEU A 33 -0.94 4.57 -7.62
CA LEU A 33 0.49 4.31 -7.78
C LEU A 33 0.93 4.44 -9.24
N GLU A 34 0.07 4.01 -10.18
CA GLU A 34 0.31 4.22 -11.61
C GLU A 34 0.37 5.70 -11.95
N ARG A 35 -0.55 6.50 -11.41
CA ARG A 35 -0.58 7.94 -11.65
C ARG A 35 0.67 8.63 -11.12
N LEU A 36 1.19 8.17 -9.97
CA LEU A 36 2.39 8.74 -9.37
C LEU A 36 3.67 8.24 -10.06
N GLY A 37 3.60 7.18 -10.84
CA GLY A 37 4.74 6.70 -11.61
C GLY A 37 5.79 5.93 -10.84
N CYS A 38 5.47 5.42 -9.66
CA CYS A 38 6.41 4.62 -8.86
C CYS A 38 6.31 3.13 -9.21
N SER A 39 7.35 2.38 -8.85
CA SER A 39 7.27 0.92 -8.84
C SER A 39 6.50 0.48 -7.60
N TYR A 40 5.72 -0.60 -7.73
CA TYR A 40 4.86 -1.02 -6.63
C TYR A 40 4.55 -2.51 -6.68
N ARG A 41 4.18 -3.03 -5.52
CA ARG A 41 3.56 -4.34 -5.38
C ARG A 41 2.39 -4.18 -4.42
N VAL A 42 1.19 -4.58 -4.86
CA VAL A 42 -0.04 -4.51 -4.06
C VAL A 42 -0.53 -5.93 -3.81
N GLY A 43 -0.67 -6.31 -2.56
CA GLY A 43 -1.12 -7.63 -2.17
C GLY A 43 -2.41 -7.60 -1.36
N ARG A 44 -3.22 -8.63 -1.53
CA ARG A 44 -4.45 -8.84 -0.76
C ARG A 44 -4.26 -10.03 0.17
N GLU A 45 -4.67 -9.85 1.42
CA GLU A 45 -4.69 -10.93 2.41
C GLU A 45 -6.03 -10.92 3.15
N LEU A 46 -6.38 -12.04 3.75
CA LEU A 46 -7.57 -12.14 4.60
C LEU A 46 -7.14 -12.23 6.07
N HIS A 47 -7.84 -11.51 6.93
CA HIS A 47 -7.74 -11.70 8.38
C HIS A 47 -8.36 -13.03 8.77
N GLN A 48 -8.14 -13.47 10.00
CA GLN A 48 -8.75 -14.70 10.51
C GLN A 48 -10.27 -14.68 10.45
N ASP A 49 -10.87 -13.50 10.56
CA ASP A 49 -12.33 -13.34 10.45
C ASP A 49 -12.83 -13.30 9.00
N GLY A 50 -11.95 -13.49 8.03
CA GLY A 50 -12.29 -13.49 6.61
C GLY A 50 -12.35 -12.11 5.97
N LYS A 51 -12.13 -11.03 6.72
CA LYS A 51 -12.15 -9.69 6.15
C LYS A 51 -10.86 -9.37 5.41
N PRO A 52 -10.94 -8.80 4.21
CA PRO A 52 -9.73 -8.51 3.44
C PRO A 52 -9.00 -7.27 3.96
N HIS A 53 -7.69 -7.29 3.80
CA HIS A 53 -6.85 -6.12 3.96
C HIS A 53 -5.82 -6.11 2.84
N PHE A 54 -5.26 -4.94 2.59
CA PHE A 54 -4.33 -4.74 1.48
C PHE A 54 -3.06 -4.08 1.97
N HIS A 55 -1.95 -4.50 1.40
CA HIS A 55 -0.65 -3.88 1.59
C HIS A 55 -0.11 -3.44 0.24
N ALA A 56 0.57 -2.30 0.23
CA ALA A 56 1.25 -1.84 -0.98
C ALA A 56 2.65 -1.36 -0.62
N MET A 57 3.66 -1.89 -1.31
CA MET A 57 5.02 -1.37 -1.21
C MET A 57 5.24 -0.41 -2.36
N CYS A 58 5.67 0.81 -2.05
CA CYS A 58 5.90 1.88 -3.02
C CYS A 58 7.38 2.19 -3.09
N CYS A 59 7.93 2.19 -4.31
CA CYS A 59 9.34 2.44 -4.56
C CYS A 59 9.47 3.54 -5.61
N PHE A 60 10.01 4.67 -5.22
CA PHE A 60 10.21 5.82 -6.10
C PHE A 60 11.67 5.90 -6.54
N ASP A 61 11.91 6.23 -7.80
CA ASP A 61 13.27 6.43 -8.32
C ASP A 61 13.91 7.69 -7.76
N GLU A 62 13.09 8.70 -7.48
CA GLU A 62 13.53 9.96 -6.91
C GLU A 62 12.83 10.19 -5.56
N PRO A 63 13.43 10.95 -4.65
CA PRO A 63 12.75 11.27 -3.40
C PRO A 63 11.38 11.89 -3.62
N TYR A 64 10.40 11.39 -2.91
CA TYR A 64 9.00 11.79 -3.01
C TYR A 64 8.58 12.54 -1.76
N SER A 65 7.94 13.69 -1.94
CA SER A 65 7.42 14.50 -0.83
C SER A 65 5.92 14.72 -1.00
N ASP A 66 5.22 14.67 0.13
CA ASP A 66 3.76 14.83 0.13
C ASP A 66 3.34 15.45 1.46
N GLY A 67 2.72 16.60 1.39
CA GLY A 67 2.28 17.35 2.57
C GLY A 67 1.09 16.71 3.30
N ASP A 68 0.38 15.81 2.63
CA ASP A 68 -0.79 15.12 3.19
C ASP A 68 -0.92 13.75 2.55
N ALA A 69 0.01 12.87 2.90
CA ALA A 69 0.13 11.56 2.24
C ALA A 69 -1.08 10.66 2.48
N ARG A 70 -1.67 10.68 3.66
CA ARG A 70 -2.87 9.88 3.91
C ARG A 70 -3.99 10.25 2.95
N ARG A 71 -4.15 11.54 2.67
CA ARG A 71 -5.15 11.99 1.71
C ARG A 71 -4.83 11.51 0.29
N THR A 72 -3.57 11.64 -0.12
CA THR A 72 -3.13 11.20 -1.45
C THR A 72 -3.44 9.74 -1.70
N PHE A 73 -3.22 8.89 -0.70
CA PHE A 73 -3.38 7.44 -0.84
C PHE A 73 -4.72 6.91 -0.34
N THR A 74 -5.66 7.80 0.01
CA THR A 74 -7.02 7.39 0.39
C THR A 74 -7.76 6.86 -0.84
N VAL A 75 -8.42 5.70 -0.67
CA VAL A 75 -9.27 5.09 -1.70
C VAL A 75 -10.69 5.05 -1.15
N GLY A 76 -11.57 5.86 -1.73
CA GLY A 76 -12.93 6.02 -1.20
C GLY A 76 -12.87 6.59 0.20
N THR A 77 -13.37 5.84 1.18
CA THR A 77 -13.32 6.21 2.59
C THR A 77 -12.18 5.55 3.35
N ARG A 78 -11.34 4.76 2.66
CA ARG A 78 -10.28 3.99 3.30
C ARG A 78 -8.96 4.72 3.27
N VAL A 79 -8.49 5.08 4.45
CA VAL A 79 -7.24 5.81 4.66
C VAL A 79 -6.17 4.81 5.10
N PRO A 80 -5.03 4.74 4.40
CA PRO A 80 -4.00 3.77 4.79
C PRO A 80 -3.16 4.25 5.97
N ASN A 81 -2.58 3.28 6.66
CA ASN A 81 -1.42 3.52 7.50
C ASN A 81 -0.18 3.55 6.61
N ILE A 82 0.76 4.44 6.91
CA ILE A 82 1.97 4.63 6.10
C ILE A 82 3.18 4.37 6.97
N ARG A 83 4.09 3.53 6.49
CA ARG A 83 5.33 3.22 7.18
C ARG A 83 6.51 3.41 6.23
N VAL A 84 7.35 4.38 6.51
CA VAL A 84 8.56 4.64 5.73
C VAL A 84 9.59 3.54 5.99
N ARG A 85 10.27 3.10 4.92
CA ARG A 85 11.31 2.08 4.97
C ARG A 85 12.59 2.63 4.37
N ARG A 86 13.51 3.09 5.22
CA ARG A 86 14.77 3.70 4.77
C ARG A 86 15.90 2.69 4.59
N THR A 87 15.76 1.51 5.19
CA THR A 87 16.74 0.43 5.06
C THR A 87 16.05 -0.82 4.55
N ARG A 88 16.73 -1.58 3.71
CA ARG A 88 16.26 -2.85 3.18
C ARG A 88 14.84 -2.78 2.60
N PRO A 89 14.62 -1.93 1.59
CA PRO A 89 13.27 -1.79 0.99
C PRO A 89 12.76 -3.10 0.39
N GLU A 90 13.64 -4.00 -0.03
CA GLU A 90 13.26 -5.32 -0.55
C GLU A 90 12.45 -6.13 0.46
N ARG A 91 12.65 -5.90 1.75
CA ARG A 91 11.86 -6.59 2.79
C ARG A 91 10.40 -6.16 2.77
N GLY A 92 10.12 -4.89 2.47
CA GLY A 92 8.75 -4.42 2.30
C GLY A 92 8.11 -5.04 1.08
N TRP A 93 8.86 -5.18 -0.01
CA TRP A 93 8.41 -5.84 -1.22
C TRP A 93 8.06 -7.30 -0.96
N ASP A 94 8.96 -8.01 -0.30
CA ASP A 94 8.74 -9.41 0.05
C ASP A 94 7.58 -9.59 1.02
N TYR A 95 7.46 -8.69 1.99
CA TYR A 95 6.37 -8.71 2.96
C TYR A 95 5.00 -8.67 2.27
N VAL A 96 4.84 -7.81 1.28
CA VAL A 96 3.56 -7.68 0.56
C VAL A 96 3.21 -8.96 -0.18
N GLY A 97 4.20 -9.68 -0.71
CA GLY A 97 3.97 -10.90 -1.48
C GLY A 97 4.03 -12.21 -0.69
N LYS A 98 4.34 -12.16 0.61
CA LYS A 98 4.71 -13.39 1.37
C LYS A 98 3.60 -14.44 1.43
N HIS A 99 2.35 -14.06 1.39
CA HIS A 99 1.21 -14.97 1.46
C HIS A 99 0.47 -15.14 0.14
N ALA A 100 0.92 -14.46 -0.91
CA ALA A 100 0.27 -14.56 -2.21
C ALA A 100 0.30 -16.01 -2.72
N GLY A 101 -0.87 -16.51 -3.12
CA GLY A 101 -0.98 -17.86 -3.64
C GLY A 101 -0.95 -18.99 -2.61
N THR A 102 -0.78 -18.69 -1.32
CA THR A 102 -0.72 -19.72 -0.27
C THR A 102 -2.09 -20.15 0.22
N LYS A 103 -3.08 -19.28 0.10
CA LYS A 103 -4.47 -19.52 0.50
C LYS A 103 -5.40 -18.82 -0.46
N GLU A 104 -6.63 -19.31 -0.55
CA GLU A 104 -7.67 -18.62 -1.30
C GLU A 104 -7.86 -17.21 -0.74
N GLY A 105 -7.95 -16.21 -1.63
CA GLY A 105 -8.11 -14.82 -1.24
C GLY A 105 -6.82 -14.07 -0.94
N HIS A 106 -5.66 -14.75 -0.99
CA HIS A 106 -4.33 -14.15 -0.82
C HIS A 106 -3.64 -14.11 -2.18
N TYR A 107 -3.50 -12.92 -2.75
CA TYR A 107 -2.93 -12.80 -4.11
C TYR A 107 -2.35 -11.41 -4.35
N ILE A 108 -1.51 -11.32 -5.37
CA ILE A 108 -1.00 -10.04 -5.84
C ILE A 108 -2.06 -9.37 -6.70
N VAL A 109 -2.47 -8.16 -6.32
CA VAL A 109 -3.46 -7.36 -7.04
C VAL A 109 -2.82 -6.68 -8.24
N GLY A 110 -1.61 -6.17 -8.06
CA GLY A 110 -0.85 -5.51 -9.10
C GLY A 110 0.59 -5.39 -8.71
N GLU A 111 1.46 -5.34 -9.72
CA GLU A 111 2.90 -5.25 -9.51
C GLU A 111 3.53 -4.62 -10.75
N LYS A 112 4.45 -3.70 -10.49
CA LYS A 112 5.13 -3.04 -11.61
C LYS A 112 6.51 -2.53 -11.23
#